data_c835d58c1e7f67f873de8063327491e9
#
_entry.id   c835d58c1e7f67f873de8063327491e9
#
_cell.length_a   1.000
_cell.length_b   1.000
_cell.length_c   1.000
_cell.angle_alpha   90.00
_cell.angle_beta   90.00
_cell.angle_gamma   90.00
#
_symmetry.space_group_name_H-M   'P 1'
#
loop_
_entity.id
_entity.type
_entity.pdbx_description
1 polymer ?
#
loop_
_entity_poly.entity_id
_entity_poly.type
_entity_poly.pdbx_seq_one_letter_code
_entity_poly.pdbx_strand_id
1 'polypeptide(L)'
;MTHPENRLGRAVVPAPRSSSPQPPAAAYPLGTQGRGAAYLLLTVLGVAVGVAGVFVQPLWFPGGLLLALAGVAAVCCGGRLLTGTRPGAALPAAGWFAVQLIALSPRPEGDFLLVSSGGSYAFLLGGMVIAVCSVTMRALPRVLQPRR
;
A
#
# COMPACT_ATOMS: atom_id res chain seq x y z
N MET A 1 -52.55 -55.38 30.16
CA MET A 1 -52.01 -55.46 28.83
C MET A 1 -51.49 -54.11 28.45
N THR A 2 -50.25 -53.87 28.74
CA THR A 2 -49.56 -52.57 28.53
C THR A 2 -48.40 -52.78 27.55
N HIS A 3 -48.53 -52.17 26.43
CA HIS A 3 -47.56 -52.21 25.34
C HIS A 3 -46.26 -51.43 25.73
N PRO A 4 -45.08 -51.99 25.63
CA PRO A 4 -43.87 -51.19 25.79
C PRO A 4 -43.53 -50.49 24.49
N GLU A 5 -43.62 -49.18 24.46
CA GLU A 5 -43.15 -48.35 23.39
C GLU A 5 -41.64 -48.46 23.21
N ASN A 6 -41.27 -48.96 22.07
CA ASN A 6 -39.91 -49.03 21.57
C ASN A 6 -39.37 -47.61 21.30
N ARG A 7 -38.64 -47.05 22.24
CA ARG A 7 -37.83 -45.84 22.02
C ARG A 7 -36.60 -46.22 21.21
N LEU A 8 -36.77 -46.25 19.91
CA LEU A 8 -35.66 -46.30 18.97
C LEU A 8 -34.78 -45.06 19.20
N GLY A 9 -33.63 -45.29 19.78
CA GLY A 9 -32.59 -44.29 19.94
C GLY A 9 -32.23 -43.67 18.61
N ARG A 10 -32.68 -42.44 18.41
CA ARG A 10 -32.25 -41.63 17.27
C ARG A 10 -30.76 -41.38 17.41
N ALA A 11 -29.99 -42.17 16.70
CA ALA A 11 -28.53 -41.89 16.58
C ALA A 11 -28.36 -40.49 16.03
N VAL A 12 -27.90 -39.59 16.89
CA VAL A 12 -27.51 -38.24 16.48
C VAL A 12 -26.24 -38.42 15.61
N VAL A 13 -26.47 -38.42 14.29
CA VAL A 13 -25.38 -38.36 13.32
C VAL A 13 -24.67 -37.02 13.56
N PRO A 14 -23.39 -37.02 13.95
CA PRO A 14 -22.67 -35.74 14.07
C PRO A 14 -22.65 -35.08 12.70
N ALA A 15 -23.16 -33.85 12.62
CA ALA A 15 -23.08 -33.07 11.41
C ALA A 15 -21.61 -33.01 10.94
N PRO A 16 -21.34 -33.21 9.63
CA PRO A 16 -19.99 -33.08 9.12
C PRO A 16 -19.50 -31.67 9.49
N ARG A 17 -18.39 -31.64 10.26
CA ARG A 17 -17.72 -30.38 10.55
C ARG A 17 -17.40 -29.74 9.20
N SER A 18 -18.09 -28.66 8.89
CA SER A 18 -17.75 -27.83 7.75
C SER A 18 -16.30 -27.38 7.95
N SER A 19 -15.39 -28.03 7.22
CA SER A 19 -14.03 -27.55 7.09
C SER A 19 -14.14 -26.18 6.44
N SER A 20 -14.13 -25.14 7.25
CA SER A 20 -13.98 -23.77 6.77
C SER A 20 -12.80 -23.76 5.82
N PRO A 21 -12.93 -23.25 4.59
CA PRO A 21 -11.81 -23.14 3.68
C PRO A 21 -10.76 -22.29 4.39
N GLN A 22 -9.69 -22.93 4.82
CA GLN A 22 -8.55 -22.25 5.38
C GLN A 22 -8.02 -21.34 4.29
N PRO A 23 -8.00 -20.00 4.49
CA PRO A 23 -7.44 -19.11 3.49
C PRO A 23 -5.99 -19.54 3.26
N PRO A 24 -5.54 -19.62 1.99
CA PRO A 24 -4.19 -20.05 1.69
C PRO A 24 -3.22 -19.14 2.44
N ALA A 25 -2.41 -19.76 3.27
CA ALA A 25 -1.32 -19.13 4.01
C ALA A 25 -0.22 -18.73 3.03
N ALA A 26 -0.42 -17.59 2.36
CA ALA A 26 0.58 -16.92 1.57
C ALA A 26 0.75 -15.49 2.12
N ALA A 27 0.86 -15.38 3.43
CA ALA A 27 1.50 -14.27 4.08
C ALA A 27 2.78 -14.84 4.67
N TYR A 28 3.92 -14.50 4.09
CA TYR A 28 5.20 -14.71 4.74
C TYR A 28 5.10 -14.07 6.12
N PRO A 29 5.22 -14.82 7.22
CA PRO A 29 5.23 -14.24 8.54
C PRO A 29 6.60 -13.58 8.72
N LEU A 30 6.73 -12.36 8.19
CA LEU A 30 7.80 -11.48 8.63
C LEU A 30 7.54 -11.32 10.14
N GLY A 31 8.45 -11.86 10.96
CA GLY A 31 8.38 -11.64 12.40
C GLY A 31 8.26 -10.16 12.69
N THR A 32 7.84 -9.78 13.88
CA THR A 32 7.60 -8.38 14.25
C THR A 32 8.81 -7.47 13.95
N GLN A 33 10.03 -7.99 14.06
CA GLN A 33 11.27 -7.30 13.70
C GLN A 33 11.40 -7.10 12.17
N GLY A 34 11.05 -8.09 11.36
CA GLY A 34 11.10 -7.96 9.89
C GLY A 34 10.08 -6.96 9.35
N ARG A 35 8.93 -6.82 10.00
CA ARG A 35 7.91 -5.81 9.63
C ARG A 35 8.40 -4.39 9.90
N GLY A 36 9.07 -4.16 11.05
CA GLY A 36 9.63 -2.87 11.37
C GLY A 36 10.70 -2.43 10.35
N ALA A 37 11.61 -3.34 10.01
CA ALA A 37 12.65 -3.08 9.00
C ALA A 37 12.04 -2.80 7.61
N ALA A 38 11.01 -3.55 7.20
CA ALA A 38 10.32 -3.32 5.94
C ALA A 38 9.65 -1.94 5.88
N TYR A 39 8.99 -1.52 6.96
CA TYR A 39 8.37 -0.20 7.04
C TYR A 39 9.39 0.93 7.01
N LEU A 40 10.50 0.79 7.73
CA LEU A 40 11.58 1.76 7.70
C LEU A 40 12.16 1.88 6.29
N LEU A 41 12.46 0.75 5.65
CA LEU A 41 12.96 0.73 4.28
C LEU A 41 12.00 1.40 3.30
N LEU A 42 10.70 1.13 3.41
CA LEU A 42 9.67 1.75 2.57
C LEU A 42 9.58 3.26 2.79
N THR A 43 9.73 3.73 4.03
CA THR A 43 9.75 5.17 4.32
C THR A 43 10.98 5.84 3.70
N VAL A 44 12.15 5.23 3.86
CA VAL A 44 13.40 5.72 3.24
C VAL A 44 13.28 5.76 1.72
N LEU A 45 12.68 4.72 1.13
CA LEU A 45 12.44 4.67 -0.30
C LEU A 45 11.48 5.77 -0.77
N GLY A 46 10.43 6.06 0.01
CA GLY A 46 9.51 7.17 -0.23
C GLY A 46 10.22 8.53 -0.21
N VAL A 47 11.11 8.74 0.76
CA VAL A 47 11.96 9.94 0.85
C VAL A 47 12.87 10.04 -0.38
N ALA A 48 13.54 8.95 -0.76
CA ALA A 48 14.44 8.92 -1.91
C ALA A 48 13.73 9.27 -3.21
N VAL A 49 12.53 8.69 -3.43
CA VAL A 49 11.69 9.00 -4.59
C VAL A 49 11.19 10.45 -4.54
N GLY A 50 10.87 10.97 -3.36
CA GLY A 50 10.51 12.37 -3.16
C GLY A 50 11.64 13.31 -3.60
N VAL A 51 12.85 13.09 -3.12
CA VAL A 51 14.03 13.88 -3.48
C VAL A 51 14.32 13.76 -4.97
N ALA A 52 14.41 12.54 -5.50
CA ALA A 52 14.65 12.32 -6.93
C ALA A 52 13.59 13.00 -7.80
N GLY A 53 12.32 12.95 -7.39
CA GLY A 53 11.20 13.57 -8.10
C GLY A 53 11.34 15.09 -8.22
N VAL A 54 11.77 15.76 -7.16
CA VAL A 54 12.00 17.23 -7.18
C VAL A 54 13.05 17.61 -8.23
N PHE A 55 14.07 16.79 -8.42
CA PHE A 55 15.13 17.07 -9.40
C PHE A 55 14.78 16.61 -10.82
N VAL A 56 14.06 15.50 -10.97
CA VAL A 56 13.76 14.89 -12.28
C VAL A 56 12.62 15.61 -12.99
N GLN A 57 11.62 16.09 -12.24
CA GLN A 57 10.42 16.71 -12.86
C GLN A 57 10.73 17.92 -13.76
N PRO A 58 11.68 18.84 -13.44
CA PRO A 58 11.96 19.99 -14.30
C PRO A 58 12.88 19.68 -15.48
N LEU A 59 13.59 18.55 -15.47
CA LEU A 59 14.62 18.23 -16.45
C LEU A 59 14.04 18.02 -17.85
N TRP A 60 12.86 17.41 -17.94
CA TRP A 60 12.27 17.04 -19.23
C TRP A 60 10.74 17.01 -19.15
N PHE A 61 10.11 18.17 -19.26
CA PHE A 61 8.65 18.26 -19.26
C PHE A 61 8.04 17.81 -20.59
N PRO A 62 6.99 16.95 -20.62
CA PRO A 62 6.26 16.34 -19.49
C PRO A 62 6.82 15.00 -19.00
N GLY A 63 7.86 14.45 -19.64
CA GLY A 63 8.40 13.11 -19.36
C GLY A 63 8.93 12.97 -17.94
N GLY A 64 9.68 13.96 -17.45
CA GLY A 64 10.22 13.97 -16.08
C GLY A 64 9.12 13.97 -15.01
N LEU A 65 8.05 14.71 -15.24
CA LEU A 65 6.88 14.73 -14.35
C LEU A 65 6.21 13.36 -14.30
N LEU A 66 5.98 12.73 -15.45
CA LEU A 66 5.37 11.40 -15.51
C LEU A 66 6.23 10.34 -14.84
N LEU A 67 7.54 10.39 -15.03
CA LEU A 67 8.50 9.49 -14.40
C LEU A 67 8.50 9.66 -12.88
N ALA A 68 8.50 10.89 -12.39
CA ALA A 68 8.44 11.19 -10.96
C ALA A 68 7.13 10.68 -10.32
N LEU A 69 5.98 10.89 -10.97
CA LEU A 69 4.69 10.38 -10.51
C LEU A 69 4.63 8.85 -10.56
N ALA A 70 5.19 8.23 -11.60
CA ALA A 70 5.28 6.78 -11.71
C ALA A 70 6.14 6.19 -10.57
N GLY A 71 7.23 6.86 -10.18
CA GLY A 71 8.05 6.49 -9.02
C GLY A 71 7.25 6.50 -7.71
N VAL A 72 6.47 7.54 -7.46
CA VAL A 72 5.59 7.61 -6.28
C VAL A 72 4.57 6.47 -6.29
N ALA A 73 3.91 6.23 -7.44
CA ALA A 73 2.95 5.15 -7.60
C ALA A 73 3.60 3.78 -7.35
N ALA A 74 4.77 3.54 -7.92
CA ALA A 74 5.50 2.28 -7.78
C ALA A 74 5.85 1.97 -6.33
N VAL A 75 6.33 2.95 -5.56
CA VAL A 75 6.72 2.75 -4.16
C VAL A 75 5.50 2.57 -3.26
N CYS A 76 4.43 3.35 -3.46
CA CYS A 76 3.21 3.22 -2.68
C CYS A 76 2.49 1.89 -2.96
N CYS A 77 2.32 1.53 -4.24
CA CYS A 77 1.69 0.26 -4.62
C CYS A 77 2.57 -0.94 -4.27
N GLY A 78 3.88 -0.85 -4.53
CA GLY A 78 4.86 -1.89 -4.17
C GLY A 78 4.90 -2.14 -2.67
N GLY A 79 4.95 -1.11 -1.86
CA GLY A 79 4.92 -1.21 -0.41
C GLY A 79 3.67 -1.90 0.12
N ARG A 80 2.51 -1.63 -0.51
CA ARG A 80 1.27 -2.30 -0.18
C ARG A 80 1.26 -3.77 -0.58
N LEU A 81 1.79 -4.10 -1.76
CA LEU A 81 1.87 -5.47 -2.25
C LEU A 81 2.80 -6.32 -1.38
N LEU A 82 3.93 -5.75 -0.98
CA LEU A 82 4.93 -6.42 -0.14
C LEU A 82 4.43 -6.69 1.28
N THR A 83 3.76 -5.73 1.88
CA THR A 83 3.33 -5.84 3.29
C THR A 83 1.91 -6.38 3.44
N GLY A 84 1.09 -6.33 2.39
CA GLY A 84 -0.33 -6.69 2.43
C GLY A 84 -1.17 -5.77 3.35
N THR A 85 -0.60 -4.66 3.83
CA THR A 85 -1.21 -3.79 4.84
C THR A 85 -1.35 -2.35 4.35
N ARG A 86 -2.30 -1.61 4.90
CA ARG A 86 -2.47 -0.18 4.59
C ARG A 86 -1.24 0.67 4.98
N PRO A 87 -0.60 0.43 6.14
CA PRO A 87 0.63 1.13 6.50
C PRO A 87 1.75 0.98 5.47
N GLY A 88 1.80 -0.16 4.76
CA GLY A 88 2.80 -0.38 3.71
C GLY A 88 2.74 0.60 2.54
N ALA A 89 1.57 1.18 2.25
CA ALA A 89 1.45 2.27 1.27
C ALA A 89 1.55 3.65 1.94
N ALA A 90 1.05 3.79 3.17
CA ALA A 90 0.99 5.07 3.87
C ALA A 90 2.37 5.59 4.28
N LEU A 91 3.29 4.69 4.68
CA LEU A 91 4.62 5.08 5.13
C LEU A 91 5.50 5.68 4.02
N PRO A 92 5.64 5.05 2.83
CA PRO A 92 6.36 5.68 1.73
C PRO A 92 5.67 6.97 1.25
N ALA A 93 4.35 7.03 1.26
CA ALA A 93 3.60 8.23 0.94
C ALA A 93 3.92 9.37 1.92
N ALA A 94 3.99 9.07 3.23
CA ALA A 94 4.36 10.04 4.25
C ALA A 94 5.82 10.51 4.09
N GLY A 95 6.75 9.60 3.78
CA GLY A 95 8.15 9.94 3.49
C GLY A 95 8.28 10.87 2.28
N TRP A 96 7.57 10.56 1.19
CA TRP A 96 7.50 11.43 0.02
C TRP A 96 6.91 12.81 0.37
N PHE A 97 5.79 12.84 1.09
CA PHE A 97 5.12 14.09 1.46
C PHE A 97 5.97 14.97 2.37
N ALA A 98 6.72 14.39 3.31
CA ALA A 98 7.65 15.13 4.16
C ALA A 98 8.72 15.85 3.33
N VAL A 99 9.25 15.22 2.28
CA VAL A 99 10.17 15.86 1.34
C VAL A 99 9.52 17.06 0.65
N GLN A 100 8.26 16.92 0.21
CA GLN A 100 7.55 18.04 -0.42
C GLN A 100 7.36 19.22 0.52
N LEU A 101 7.03 18.97 1.80
CA LEU A 101 6.91 20.03 2.81
C LEU A 101 8.23 20.75 3.03
N ILE A 102 9.34 20.00 3.09
CA ILE A 102 10.68 20.60 3.22
C ILE A 102 11.05 21.42 1.97
N ALA A 103 10.70 20.91 0.79
CA ALA A 103 10.97 21.59 -0.48
C ALA A 103 10.12 22.88 -0.67
N LEU A 104 8.92 22.92 -0.07
CA LEU A 104 8.07 24.12 -0.03
C LEU A 104 8.51 25.15 1.04
N SER A 105 9.36 24.73 1.99
CA SER A 105 9.78 25.62 3.08
C SER A 105 10.61 26.79 2.52
N PRO A 106 10.24 28.03 2.83
CA PRO A 106 11.03 29.19 2.40
C PRO A 106 12.40 29.17 3.06
N ARG A 107 13.43 29.36 2.25
CA ARG A 107 14.80 29.51 2.75
C ARG A 107 15.10 30.98 3.07
N PRO A 108 15.96 31.24 4.06
CA PRO A 108 16.35 32.60 4.41
C PRO A 108 17.00 33.36 3.25
N GLU A 109 17.56 32.65 2.26
CA GLU A 109 18.20 33.21 1.07
C GLU A 109 17.21 33.59 -0.04
N GLY A 110 15.86 33.41 0.19
CA GLY A 110 14.82 33.81 -0.75
C GLY A 110 14.62 32.86 -1.93
N ASP A 111 15.31 31.73 -1.94
CA ASP A 111 15.22 30.75 -3.01
C ASP A 111 14.27 29.59 -2.62
N PHE A 112 13.37 29.21 -3.54
CA PHE A 112 12.49 28.07 -3.38
C PHE A 112 13.04 26.89 -4.18
N LEU A 113 13.23 25.74 -3.55
CA LEU A 113 13.61 24.51 -4.27
C LEU A 113 12.53 24.05 -5.25
N LEU A 114 11.26 24.27 -4.91
CA LEU A 114 10.18 24.15 -5.87
C LEU A 114 9.99 25.50 -6.58
N VAL A 115 10.49 25.57 -7.79
CA VAL A 115 10.15 26.70 -8.67
C VAL A 115 8.62 26.74 -8.81
N SER A 116 8.04 27.97 -8.69
CA SER A 116 6.59 28.18 -8.84
C SER A 116 6.17 27.94 -10.30
N SER A 117 6.27 26.70 -10.74
CA SER A 117 5.91 26.25 -12.09
C SER A 117 4.69 25.33 -12.04
N GLY A 118 3.90 25.33 -13.11
CA GLY A 118 2.77 24.41 -13.24
C GLY A 118 3.16 22.93 -13.03
N GLY A 119 4.40 22.53 -13.39
CA GLY A 119 4.94 21.21 -13.16
C GLY A 119 5.08 20.86 -11.69
N SER A 120 5.53 21.80 -10.86
CA SER A 120 5.68 21.58 -9.41
C SER A 120 4.33 21.36 -8.72
N TYR A 121 3.33 22.16 -9.08
CA TYR A 121 1.95 21.95 -8.58
C TYR A 121 1.37 20.63 -9.08
N ALA A 122 1.59 20.29 -10.34
CA ALA A 122 1.13 19.01 -10.90
C ALA A 122 1.79 17.80 -10.22
N PHE A 123 3.06 17.90 -9.86
CA PHE A 123 3.77 16.87 -9.10
C PHE A 123 3.24 16.74 -7.67
N LEU A 124 3.01 17.85 -7.00
CA LEU A 124 2.46 17.85 -5.64
C LEU A 124 1.03 17.27 -5.62
N LEU A 125 0.14 17.82 -6.43
CA LEU A 125 -1.26 17.37 -6.48
C LEU A 125 -1.39 15.96 -7.03
N GLY A 126 -0.69 15.63 -8.12
CA GLY A 126 -0.68 14.30 -8.72
C GLY A 126 -0.13 13.24 -7.77
N GLY A 127 0.97 13.54 -7.10
CA GLY A 127 1.54 12.65 -6.08
C GLY A 127 0.61 12.45 -4.89
N MET A 128 -0.09 13.51 -4.44
CA MET A 128 -1.07 13.42 -3.36
C MET A 128 -2.26 12.54 -3.74
N VAL A 129 -2.78 12.68 -4.95
CA VAL A 129 -3.85 11.81 -5.46
C VAL A 129 -3.39 10.35 -5.52
N ILE A 130 -2.21 10.09 -6.04
CA ILE A 130 -1.63 8.73 -6.11
C ILE A 130 -1.47 8.16 -4.71
N ALA A 131 -0.95 8.92 -3.75
CA ALA A 131 -0.76 8.50 -2.37
C ALA A 131 -2.10 8.13 -1.71
N VAL A 132 -3.10 9.00 -1.80
CA VAL A 132 -4.44 8.76 -1.26
C VAL A 132 -5.09 7.54 -1.91
N CYS A 133 -5.06 7.44 -3.25
CA CYS A 133 -5.60 6.28 -3.96
C CYS A 133 -4.92 4.98 -3.52
N SER A 134 -3.59 4.98 -3.39
CA SER A 134 -2.83 3.79 -2.98
C SER A 134 -3.18 3.32 -1.57
N VAL A 135 -3.48 4.23 -0.65
CA VAL A 135 -3.87 3.92 0.74
C VAL A 135 -5.33 3.47 0.82
N THR A 136 -6.22 4.11 0.04
CA THR A 136 -7.68 3.91 0.13
C THR A 136 -8.17 2.75 -0.71
N MET A 137 -7.58 2.48 -1.88
CA MET A 137 -7.98 1.35 -2.71
C MET A 137 -7.89 0.05 -1.92
N ARG A 138 -9.00 -0.69 -1.84
CA ARG A 138 -8.97 -2.08 -1.36
C ARG A 138 -8.12 -2.89 -2.33
N ALA A 139 -7.25 -3.77 -1.81
CA ALA A 139 -6.56 -4.74 -2.65
C ALA A 139 -7.61 -5.41 -3.54
N LEU A 140 -7.46 -5.27 -4.86
CA LEU A 140 -8.34 -5.95 -5.79
C LEU A 140 -8.41 -7.43 -5.41
N PRO A 141 -9.60 -8.04 -5.33
CA PRO A 141 -9.71 -9.48 -5.14
C PRO A 141 -8.86 -10.15 -6.24
N ARG A 142 -8.08 -11.16 -5.88
CA ARG A 142 -7.30 -11.98 -6.82
C ARG A 142 -8.23 -12.80 -7.72
N VAL A 143 -9.00 -12.13 -8.57
CA VAL A 143 -9.92 -12.78 -9.52
C VAL A 143 -9.17 -13.35 -10.75
N LEU A 144 -7.90 -13.04 -10.91
CA LEU A 144 -7.11 -13.43 -12.08
C LEU A 144 -6.02 -14.47 -11.78
N GLN A 145 -6.20 -15.32 -10.78
CA GLN A 145 -5.34 -16.48 -10.67
C GLN A 145 -5.97 -17.62 -11.51
N PRO A 146 -5.40 -17.96 -12.68
CA PRO A 146 -5.87 -19.11 -13.44
C PRO A 146 -5.73 -20.34 -12.55
N ARG A 147 -6.82 -21.05 -12.32
CA ARG A 147 -6.81 -22.38 -11.73
C ARG A 147 -5.93 -23.27 -12.60
N ARG A 148 -4.82 -23.67 -12.09
CA ARG A 148 -4.09 -24.85 -12.57
C ARG A 148 -4.44 -26.03 -11.69
#